data_9b4c8b933983e906cc9fdafc629a074d
#
_entry.id   9b4c8b933983e906cc9fdafc629a074d
#
_cell.length_a   1.000
_cell.length_b   1.000
_cell.length_c   1.000
_cell.angle_alpha   90.00
_cell.angle_beta   90.00
_cell.angle_gamma   90.00
#
_symmetry.space_group_name_H-M   'P 1'
#
loop_
_entity.id
_entity.type
_entity.pdbx_description
1 polymer ?
#
loop_
_entity_poly.entity_id
_entity_poly.type
_entity_poly.pdbx_seq_one_letter_code
_entity_poly.pdbx_strand_id
1 'polypeptide(L)' 'MQTRWGSCNVESGNINLNLELIKKPRYCIEYVILHELAHLKYPNHNKQFWDYMSVHMPNWEWRKNKLE' A
#
# COMPACT_ATOMS: atom_id res chain seq x y z
N MET A 1 15.80 3.81 -9.15
CA MET A 1 15.81 3.48 -7.74
C MET A 1 14.41 3.57 -7.17
N GLN A 2 13.98 2.54 -6.48
CA GLN A 2 12.63 2.53 -5.93
C GLN A 2 12.58 3.26 -4.59
N THR A 3 11.61 4.14 -4.46
CA THR A 3 11.31 4.78 -3.19
C THR A 3 10.30 3.91 -2.44
N ARG A 4 10.64 3.56 -1.22
CA ARG A 4 9.76 2.76 -0.39
C ARG A 4 8.86 3.68 0.44
N TRP A 5 7.56 3.64 0.17
CA TRP A 5 6.60 4.52 0.82
C TRP A 5 6.12 3.98 2.15
N GLY A 6 6.26 2.68 2.38
CA GLY A 6 5.86 2.07 3.63
C GLY A 6 6.42 0.68 3.77
N SER A 7 6.28 0.12 4.96
CA SER A 7 6.67 -1.25 5.24
C SER A 7 5.71 -1.84 6.26
N CYS A 8 5.68 -3.18 6.30
CA CYS A 8 4.80 -3.91 7.18
C CYS A 8 5.57 -5.03 7.86
N ASN A 9 5.42 -5.14 9.17
CA ASN A 9 5.96 -6.26 9.94
C ASN A 9 4.80 -7.20 10.28
N VAL A 10 4.73 -8.33 9.60
CA VAL A 10 3.62 -9.27 9.77
C VAL A 10 3.63 -9.93 11.14
N GLU A 11 4.78 -10.05 11.77
CA GLU A 11 4.87 -10.67 13.10
C GLU A 11 4.26 -9.79 14.18
N SER A 12 4.57 -8.49 14.17
CA SER A 12 4.08 -7.55 15.17
C SER A 12 2.79 -6.87 14.76
N GLY A 13 2.43 -6.93 13.48
CA GLY A 13 1.28 -6.21 12.95
C GLY A 13 1.52 -4.70 12.81
N ASN A 14 2.77 -4.25 12.92
CA ASN A 14 3.11 -2.83 12.80
C ASN A 14 3.25 -2.41 11.35
N ILE A 15 2.78 -1.21 11.07
CA ILE A 15 2.90 -0.59 9.75
C ILE A 15 3.70 0.70 9.92
N ASN A 16 4.74 0.86 9.10
CA ASN A 16 5.57 2.06 9.09
C ASN A 16 5.38 2.78 7.76
N LEU A 17 5.18 4.09 7.81
CA LEU A 17 5.00 4.91 6.62
C LEU A 17 6.16 5.89 6.49
N ASN A 18 6.58 6.12 5.25
CA ASN A 18 7.63 7.08 4.96
C ASN A 18 7.11 8.50 5.21
N LEU A 19 7.90 9.32 5.90
CA LEU A 19 7.52 10.71 6.18
C LEU A 19 7.31 11.52 4.91
N GLU A 20 8.01 11.20 3.83
CA GLU A 20 7.83 11.87 2.55
C GLU A 20 6.43 11.65 1.97
N LEU A 21 5.74 10.61 2.42
CA LEU A 21 4.39 10.33 1.98
C LEU A 21 3.40 11.45 2.33
N ILE A 22 3.67 12.17 3.43
CA ILE A 22 2.80 13.26 3.86
C ILE A 22 2.70 14.37 2.81
N LYS A 23 3.70 14.47 1.92
CA LYS A 23 3.72 15.46 0.85
C LYS A 23 2.89 15.04 -0.35
N LYS A 24 2.43 13.80 -0.38
CA LYS A 24 1.62 13.27 -1.48
C LYS A 24 0.14 13.54 -1.27
N PRO A 25 -0.66 13.53 -2.34
CA PRO A 25 -2.10 13.68 -2.20
C PRO A 25 -2.69 12.59 -1.31
N ARG A 26 -3.81 12.92 -0.68
CA ARG A 26 -4.48 12.00 0.24
C ARG A 26 -4.80 10.65 -0.40
N TYR A 27 -5.20 10.64 -1.67
CA TYR A 27 -5.53 9.38 -2.34
C TYR A 27 -4.33 8.46 -2.48
N CYS A 28 -3.12 9.01 -2.57
CA CYS A 28 -1.89 8.21 -2.57
C CYS A 28 -1.60 7.65 -1.19
N ILE A 29 -1.80 8.44 -0.15
CA ILE A 29 -1.61 8.02 1.24
C ILE A 29 -2.55 6.86 1.56
N GLU A 30 -3.80 6.98 1.17
CA GLU A 30 -4.81 5.93 1.37
C GLU A 30 -4.41 4.63 0.67
N TYR A 31 -3.86 4.74 -0.55
CA TYR A 31 -3.38 3.57 -1.27
C TYR A 31 -2.26 2.86 -0.50
N VAL A 32 -1.27 3.61 -0.02
CA VAL A 32 -0.13 3.02 0.69
C VAL A 32 -0.60 2.34 1.98
N ILE A 33 -1.51 2.97 2.72
CA ILE A 33 -2.04 2.38 3.95
C ILE A 33 -2.74 1.06 3.64
N LEU A 34 -3.60 1.03 2.63
CA LEU A 34 -4.29 -0.21 2.26
C LEU A 34 -3.32 -1.27 1.76
N HIS A 35 -2.31 -0.86 1.01
CA HIS A 35 -1.27 -1.75 0.50
C HIS A 35 -0.58 -2.49 1.66
N GLU A 36 -0.18 -1.75 2.70
CA GLU A 36 0.50 -2.35 3.85
C GLU A 36 -0.46 -3.21 4.68
N LEU A 37 -1.71 -2.78 4.83
CA LEU A 37 -2.72 -3.59 5.50
C LEU A 37 -2.97 -4.90 4.78
N ALA A 38 -2.98 -4.86 3.45
CA ALA A 38 -3.14 -6.07 2.64
C ALA A 38 -1.99 -7.05 2.87
N HIS A 39 -0.78 -6.53 3.09
CA HIS A 39 0.39 -7.38 3.38
C HIS A 39 0.26 -8.14 4.70
N LEU A 40 -0.49 -7.64 5.65
CA LEU A 40 -0.73 -8.36 6.89
C LEU A 40 -1.52 -9.64 6.63
N LYS A 41 -2.37 -9.64 5.61
CA LYS A 41 -3.18 -10.79 5.24
C LYS A 41 -2.54 -11.61 4.13
N TYR A 42 -1.93 -10.96 3.17
CA TYR A 42 -1.30 -11.58 2.00
C TYR A 42 0.12 -11.04 1.85
N PRO A 43 1.12 -11.70 2.45
CA PRO A 43 2.50 -11.19 2.45
C PRO A 43 3.11 -11.03 1.05
N ASN A 44 2.67 -11.84 0.09
CA ASN A 44 3.20 -11.82 -1.27
C ASN A 44 2.26 -11.06 -2.21
N HIS A 45 2.83 -10.43 -3.24
CA HIS A 45 2.07 -9.74 -4.27
C HIS A 45 1.49 -10.76 -5.28
N ASN A 46 0.70 -11.70 -4.79
CA ASN A 46 0.06 -12.70 -5.65
C ASN A 46 -1.33 -12.22 -6.06
N LYS A 47 -2.05 -13.09 -6.79
CA LYS A 47 -3.39 -12.76 -7.26
C LYS A 47 -4.34 -12.40 -6.11
N GLN A 48 -4.23 -13.13 -5.00
CA GLN A 48 -5.09 -12.89 -3.83
C GLN A 48 -4.87 -11.50 -3.25
N PHE A 49 -3.62 -11.04 -3.20
CA PHE A 49 -3.28 -9.70 -2.74
C PHE A 49 -3.97 -8.64 -3.62
N TRP A 50 -3.81 -8.77 -4.93
CA TRP A 50 -4.38 -7.79 -5.86
C TRP A 50 -5.90 -7.86 -5.94
N ASP A 51 -6.49 -9.05 -5.75
CA ASP A 51 -7.93 -9.18 -5.64
C ASP A 51 -8.46 -8.44 -4.42
N TYR A 52 -7.77 -8.58 -3.28
CA TYR A 52 -8.10 -7.85 -2.07
C TYR A 52 -8.04 -6.34 -2.31
N MET A 53 -6.97 -5.86 -2.96
CA MET A 53 -6.84 -4.45 -3.29
C MET A 53 -7.98 -3.97 -4.19
N SER A 54 -8.35 -4.76 -5.18
CA SER A 54 -9.41 -4.41 -6.11
C SER A 54 -10.79 -4.33 -5.44
N VAL A 55 -11.03 -5.19 -4.47
CA VAL A 55 -12.30 -5.19 -3.72
C VAL A 55 -12.43 -3.92 -2.88
N HIS A 56 -11.35 -3.55 -2.19
CA HIS A 56 -11.38 -2.42 -1.26
C HIS A 56 -11.05 -1.09 -1.93
N MET A 57 -10.35 -1.12 -3.05
CA MET A 57 -9.91 0.08 -3.74
C MET A 57 -9.85 -0.19 -5.25
N PRO A 58 -11.01 -0.17 -5.94
CA PRO A 58 -11.05 -0.52 -7.37
C PRO A 58 -10.12 0.30 -8.26
N ASN A 59 -9.78 1.52 -7.85
CA ASN A 59 -8.90 2.40 -8.60
C ASN A 59 -7.46 2.39 -8.09
N TRP A 60 -7.02 1.29 -7.47
CA TRP A 60 -5.68 1.20 -6.90
C TRP A 60 -4.58 1.41 -7.95
N GLU A 61 -4.78 0.95 -9.17
CA GLU A 61 -3.78 1.12 -10.23
C GLU A 61 -3.56 2.60 -10.56
N TRP A 62 -4.64 3.36 -10.64
CA TRP A 62 -4.55 4.79 -10.88
C TRP A 62 -3.79 5.49 -9.75
N ARG A 63 -4.09 5.13 -8.52
CA ARG A 63 -3.44 5.71 -7.35
C ARG A 63 -1.96 5.35 -7.33
N LYS A 64 -1.64 4.10 -7.64
CA LYS A 64 -0.27 3.63 -7.72
C LYS A 64 0.52 4.42 -8.76
N ASN A 65 -0.06 4.67 -9.93
CA ASN A 65 0.59 5.42 -10.99
C ASN A 65 0.84 6.87 -10.58
N LYS A 66 -0.09 7.46 -9.84
CA LYS A 66 0.07 8.83 -9.35
C LYS A 66 1.16 8.93 -8.28
N LEU A 67 1.36 7.87 -7.52
CA LEU A 67 2.39 7.84 -6.49
C LEU A 67 3.79 7.75 -7.10
N GLU A 68 3.92 7.06 -8.20
CA GLU A 68 5.19 6.91 -8.94
C GLU A 68 5.41 8.08 -9.94
#